data_b526b51c2b11f81be71e212885054d62
#
_entry.id   b526b51c2b11f81be71e212885054d62
#
_cell.length_a   1.000
_cell.length_b   1.000
_cell.length_c   1.000
_cell.angle_alpha   90.00
_cell.angle_beta   90.00
_cell.angle_gamma   90.00
#
_symmetry.space_group_name_H-M   'P 1'
#
loop_
_entity.id
_entity.type
_entity.pdbx_description
1 polymer ?
#
loop_
_entity_poly.entity_id
_entity_poly.type
_entity_poly.pdbx_seq_one_letter_code
_entity_poly.pdbx_strand_id
1 'polypeptide(L)'
;MKNIFIGGVAKSGKSTLAKKLCKDEKYNHIPVDYFTASFKRNYPDVGIISNVVVNEETSTKLSLFLSTVIGIIDTTDEKFIIDSAHINPKDIIKYLDRDKWDIYYIGYPNTTKEEKFNIIRKYETNDDWTYKRSDEVLLDTLDKLIDISKKQEKDCLELGIEYVDTSLGMDMLYD
;
A
#
# COMPACT_ATOMS: atom_id res chain seq x y z
N MET A 1 -15.38 -14.38 -7.89
CA MET A 1 -14.37 -13.76 -7.01
C MET A 1 -13.53 -12.82 -7.87
N LYS A 2 -13.35 -11.55 -7.46
CA LYS A 2 -12.55 -10.55 -8.20
C LYS A 2 -11.08 -10.61 -7.77
N ASN A 3 -10.20 -10.00 -8.55
CA ASN A 3 -8.86 -9.64 -8.10
C ASN A 3 -8.94 -8.51 -7.07
N ILE A 4 -7.88 -8.31 -6.29
CA ILE A 4 -7.86 -7.29 -5.24
C ILE A 4 -6.64 -6.38 -5.42
N PHE A 5 -6.86 -5.08 -5.36
CA PHE A 5 -5.80 -4.09 -5.21
C PHE A 5 -5.87 -3.47 -3.81
N ILE A 6 -4.77 -3.53 -3.07
CA ILE A 6 -4.65 -2.97 -1.72
C ILE A 6 -3.60 -1.86 -1.72
N GLY A 7 -4.06 -0.61 -1.77
CA GLY A 7 -3.20 0.56 -1.63
C GLY A 7 -3.10 1.05 -0.17
N GLY A 8 -2.28 2.07 0.04
CA GLY A 8 -2.21 2.76 1.34
C GLY A 8 -0.79 2.96 1.86
N VAL A 9 -0.67 3.60 3.01
CA VAL A 9 0.61 4.01 3.57
C VAL A 9 1.41 2.85 4.18
N ALA A 10 2.70 3.04 4.36
CA ALA A 10 3.55 2.06 5.06
C ALA A 10 3.05 1.81 6.50
N LYS A 11 3.22 0.58 7.00
CA LYS A 11 2.78 0.16 8.35
C LYS A 11 1.26 0.28 8.62
N SER A 12 0.43 0.25 7.58
CA SER A 12 -1.04 0.23 7.72
C SER A 12 -1.66 -1.17 7.80
N GLY A 13 -0.88 -2.24 7.59
CA GLY A 13 -1.38 -3.62 7.66
C GLY A 13 -1.65 -4.29 6.32
N LYS A 14 -1.45 -3.60 5.17
CA LYS A 14 -1.71 -4.16 3.83
C LYS A 14 -1.16 -5.55 3.59
N SER A 15 0.14 -5.73 3.78
CA SER A 15 0.80 -7.02 3.53
C SER A 15 0.37 -8.11 4.51
N THR A 16 -0.10 -7.74 5.71
CA THR A 16 -0.67 -8.69 6.67
C THR A 16 -2.03 -9.18 6.18
N LEU A 17 -2.89 -8.26 5.72
CA LEU A 17 -4.17 -8.61 5.11
C LEU A 17 -3.98 -9.44 3.84
N ALA A 18 -3.09 -9.03 2.93
CA ALA A 18 -2.81 -9.78 1.71
C ALA A 18 -2.37 -11.22 2.00
N LYS A 19 -1.47 -11.42 2.97
CA LYS A 19 -1.02 -12.76 3.38
C LYS A 19 -2.16 -13.61 3.97
N LYS A 20 -3.07 -13.01 4.75
CA LYS A 20 -4.24 -13.70 5.30
C LYS A 20 -5.15 -14.17 4.15
N LEU A 21 -5.53 -13.28 3.25
CA LEU A 21 -6.40 -13.60 2.12
C LEU A 21 -5.78 -14.66 1.20
N CYS A 22 -4.47 -14.60 0.96
CA CYS A 22 -3.78 -15.66 0.19
C CYS A 22 -3.86 -17.03 0.84
N LYS A 23 -3.79 -17.08 2.17
CA LYS A 23 -3.88 -18.34 2.91
C LYS A 23 -5.30 -18.91 2.93
N ASP A 24 -6.28 -18.03 3.11
CA ASP A 24 -7.67 -18.42 3.35
C ASP A 24 -8.46 -18.62 2.04
N GLU A 25 -8.14 -17.86 0.97
CA GLU A 25 -8.94 -17.77 -0.24
C GLU A 25 -8.21 -18.10 -1.55
N LYS A 26 -6.97 -18.62 -1.49
CA LYS A 26 -6.17 -19.03 -2.66
C LYS A 26 -5.84 -17.92 -3.67
N TYR A 27 -5.58 -16.72 -3.20
CA TYR A 27 -5.02 -15.66 -4.04
C TYR A 27 -3.52 -15.83 -4.25
N ASN A 28 -3.03 -15.40 -5.41
CA ASN A 28 -1.62 -15.16 -5.68
C ASN A 28 -1.26 -13.72 -5.25
N HIS A 29 -0.15 -13.51 -4.55
CA HIS A 29 0.23 -12.20 -4.03
C HIS A 29 1.36 -11.56 -4.82
N ILE A 30 1.17 -10.32 -5.24
CA ILE A 30 2.17 -9.51 -5.95
C ILE A 30 2.46 -8.24 -5.13
N PRO A 31 3.50 -8.24 -4.27
CA PRO A 31 3.96 -7.04 -3.58
C PRO A 31 4.66 -6.09 -4.57
N VAL A 32 4.16 -4.86 -4.74
CA VAL A 32 4.76 -3.86 -5.64
C VAL A 32 6.15 -3.41 -5.16
N ASP A 33 6.45 -3.58 -3.89
CA ASP A 33 7.77 -3.29 -3.30
C ASP A 33 8.91 -4.05 -3.99
N TYR A 34 8.65 -5.25 -4.53
CA TYR A 34 9.65 -5.99 -5.30
C TYR A 34 10.00 -5.30 -6.61
N PHE A 35 9.04 -4.68 -7.25
CA PHE A 35 9.26 -3.92 -8.48
C PHE A 35 9.99 -2.61 -8.19
N THR A 36 9.59 -1.86 -7.14
CA THR A 36 10.27 -0.62 -6.76
C THR A 36 11.72 -0.87 -6.38
N ALA A 37 12.01 -1.93 -5.65
CA ALA A 37 13.37 -2.33 -5.30
C ALA A 37 14.18 -2.72 -6.55
N SER A 38 13.56 -3.43 -7.50
CA SER A 38 14.19 -3.82 -8.77
C SER A 38 14.50 -2.60 -9.63
N PHE A 39 13.57 -1.66 -9.78
CA PHE A 39 13.80 -0.42 -10.53
C PHE A 39 14.93 0.40 -9.91
N LYS A 40 14.89 0.60 -8.59
CA LYS A 40 15.95 1.33 -7.88
C LYS A 40 17.33 0.73 -8.10
N ARG A 41 17.42 -0.61 -8.15
CA ARG A 41 18.70 -1.32 -8.26
C ARG A 41 19.23 -1.42 -9.69
N ASN A 42 18.36 -1.71 -10.63
CA ASN A 42 18.75 -2.10 -11.99
C ASN A 42 18.46 -1.03 -13.03
N TYR A 43 17.52 -0.12 -12.76
CA TYR A 43 17.06 0.91 -13.70
C TYR A 43 16.85 2.26 -12.99
N PRO A 44 17.88 2.82 -12.33
CA PRO A 44 17.75 4.05 -11.53
C PRO A 44 17.30 5.26 -12.37
N ASP A 45 17.64 5.29 -13.65
CA ASP A 45 17.30 6.39 -14.57
C ASP A 45 15.82 6.47 -14.92
N VAL A 46 15.03 5.42 -14.63
CA VAL A 46 13.58 5.44 -14.79
C VAL A 46 12.91 6.40 -13.78
N GLY A 47 13.59 6.73 -12.68
CA GLY A 47 13.11 7.67 -11.67
C GLY A 47 11.99 7.10 -10.78
N ILE A 48 11.84 5.78 -10.71
CA ILE A 48 10.98 5.12 -9.72
C ILE A 48 11.75 5.02 -8.41
N ILE A 49 11.29 5.75 -7.40
CA ILE A 49 11.97 5.86 -6.11
C ILE A 49 11.29 4.96 -5.09
N SER A 50 12.04 4.00 -4.55
CA SER A 50 11.61 3.22 -3.39
C SER A 50 11.79 4.07 -2.12
N ASN A 51 10.78 4.86 -1.77
CA ASN A 51 10.74 5.66 -0.55
C ASN A 51 9.50 5.31 0.25
N VAL A 52 9.60 5.35 1.57
CA VAL A 52 8.48 5.10 2.49
C VAL A 52 7.34 6.12 2.28
N VAL A 53 7.71 7.37 2.00
CA VAL A 53 6.78 8.45 1.63
C VAL A 53 6.53 8.41 0.13
N VAL A 54 5.28 8.23 -0.27
CA VAL A 54 4.90 8.16 -1.69
C VAL A 54 5.25 9.48 -2.41
N ASN A 55 5.81 9.32 -3.62
CA ASN A 55 6.11 10.42 -4.53
C ASN A 55 5.15 10.34 -5.72
N GLU A 56 4.59 11.48 -6.17
CA GLU A 56 3.59 11.51 -7.24
C GLU A 56 4.14 10.97 -8.57
N GLU A 57 5.37 11.30 -8.93
CA GLU A 57 6.02 10.80 -10.14
C GLU A 57 6.20 9.28 -10.09
N THR A 58 6.65 8.75 -8.95
CA THR A 58 6.76 7.31 -8.72
C THR A 58 5.40 6.63 -8.82
N SER A 59 4.36 7.21 -8.21
CA SER A 59 3.00 6.69 -8.27
C SER A 59 2.49 6.58 -9.71
N THR A 60 2.66 7.63 -10.49
CA THR A 60 2.23 7.65 -11.90
C THR A 60 2.98 6.62 -12.75
N LYS A 61 4.31 6.54 -12.61
CA LYS A 61 5.14 5.59 -13.36
C LYS A 61 4.85 4.14 -12.99
N LEU A 62 4.68 3.84 -11.71
CA LEU A 62 4.33 2.50 -11.25
C LEU A 62 2.92 2.09 -11.70
N SER A 63 1.96 3.00 -11.66
CA SER A 63 0.60 2.71 -12.14
C SER A 63 0.60 2.38 -13.63
N LEU A 64 1.38 3.11 -14.43
CA LEU A 64 1.56 2.80 -15.85
C LEU A 64 2.25 1.45 -16.06
N PHE A 65 3.31 1.13 -15.30
CA PHE A 65 3.96 -0.18 -15.36
C PHE A 65 2.97 -1.30 -15.01
N LEU A 66 2.22 -1.13 -13.92
CA LEU A 66 1.23 -2.11 -13.48
C LEU A 66 0.06 -2.28 -14.45
N SER A 67 -0.24 -1.28 -15.29
CA SER A 67 -1.32 -1.41 -16.27
C SER A 67 -1.12 -2.62 -17.19
N THR A 68 0.12 -2.92 -17.57
CA THR A 68 0.46 -4.11 -18.35
C THR A 68 0.29 -5.40 -17.53
N VAL A 69 0.73 -5.40 -16.27
CA VAL A 69 0.58 -6.56 -15.36
C VAL A 69 -0.91 -6.85 -15.13
N ILE A 70 -1.70 -5.81 -14.85
CA ILE A 70 -3.16 -5.89 -14.67
C ILE A 70 -3.82 -6.45 -15.92
N GLY A 71 -3.46 -5.94 -17.11
CA GLY A 71 -3.99 -6.43 -18.38
C GLY A 71 -3.70 -7.92 -18.61
N ILE A 72 -2.53 -8.42 -18.21
CA ILE A 72 -2.20 -9.85 -18.28
C ILE A 72 -3.04 -10.64 -17.27
N ILE A 73 -3.12 -10.20 -16.02
CA ILE A 73 -3.93 -10.84 -14.97
C ILE A 73 -5.39 -10.95 -15.39
N ASP A 74 -5.94 -9.93 -16.02
CA ASP A 74 -7.33 -9.87 -16.48
C ASP A 74 -7.68 -10.90 -17.56
N THR A 75 -6.67 -11.56 -18.14
CA THR A 75 -6.84 -12.65 -19.12
C THR A 75 -6.72 -14.05 -18.50
N THR A 76 -6.41 -14.14 -17.20
CA THR A 76 -6.22 -15.42 -16.50
C THR A 76 -7.45 -15.80 -15.66
N ASP A 77 -7.62 -17.07 -15.38
CA ASP A 77 -8.62 -17.58 -14.44
C ASP A 77 -8.16 -17.52 -12.97
N GLU A 78 -6.85 -17.29 -12.76
CA GLU A 78 -6.27 -17.17 -11.43
C GLU A 78 -6.64 -15.82 -10.79
N LYS A 79 -6.60 -15.79 -9.45
CA LYS A 79 -6.92 -14.59 -8.68
C LYS A 79 -5.69 -14.03 -7.99
N PHE A 80 -5.57 -12.72 -8.02
CA PHE A 80 -4.40 -12.01 -7.55
C PHE A 80 -4.77 -10.92 -6.56
N ILE A 81 -3.86 -10.72 -5.61
CA ILE A 81 -3.80 -9.53 -4.76
C ILE A 81 -2.54 -8.76 -5.14
N ILE A 82 -2.70 -7.50 -5.52
CA ILE A 82 -1.59 -6.56 -5.69
C ILE A 82 -1.61 -5.61 -4.50
N ASP A 83 -0.51 -5.50 -3.74
CA ASP A 83 -0.40 -4.50 -2.68
C ASP A 83 0.71 -3.49 -2.93
N SER A 84 0.45 -2.21 -2.58
CA SER A 84 1.40 -1.13 -2.79
C SER A 84 1.30 -0.02 -1.75
N ALA A 85 2.47 0.45 -1.27
CA ALA A 85 2.60 1.70 -0.52
C ALA A 85 3.02 2.90 -1.41
N HIS A 86 3.23 2.67 -2.71
CA HIS A 86 3.83 3.66 -3.61
C HIS A 86 2.87 4.21 -4.65
N ILE A 87 1.58 3.88 -4.59
CA ILE A 87 0.60 4.21 -5.61
C ILE A 87 -0.56 4.97 -4.99
N ASN A 88 -0.88 6.13 -5.56
CA ASN A 88 -2.03 6.94 -5.15
C ASN A 88 -3.34 6.45 -5.79
N PRO A 89 -4.50 6.65 -5.13
CA PRO A 89 -5.80 6.24 -5.66
C PRO A 89 -6.07 6.77 -7.08
N LYS A 90 -5.79 8.06 -7.32
CA LYS A 90 -6.05 8.75 -8.59
C LYS A 90 -5.25 8.20 -9.78
N ASP A 91 -4.14 7.54 -9.52
CA ASP A 91 -3.29 6.98 -10.58
C ASP A 91 -3.74 5.58 -10.99
N ILE A 92 -3.95 4.69 -10.02
CA ILE A 92 -4.25 3.29 -10.30
C ILE A 92 -5.66 3.05 -10.80
N ILE A 93 -6.65 3.86 -10.34
CA ILE A 93 -8.05 3.69 -10.72
C ILE A 93 -8.28 3.76 -12.23
N LYS A 94 -7.39 4.41 -12.96
CA LYS A 94 -7.44 4.53 -14.42
C LYS A 94 -7.26 3.19 -15.15
N TYR A 95 -6.67 2.21 -14.47
CA TYR A 95 -6.26 0.93 -15.05
C TYR A 95 -6.99 -0.28 -14.45
N LEU A 96 -7.81 -0.08 -13.42
CA LEU A 96 -8.54 -1.14 -12.75
C LEU A 96 -10.00 -1.16 -13.18
N ASP A 97 -10.41 -2.24 -13.84
CA ASP A 97 -11.81 -2.51 -14.15
C ASP A 97 -12.55 -2.94 -12.88
N ARG A 98 -13.52 -2.15 -12.43
CA ARG A 98 -14.29 -2.42 -11.21
C ARG A 98 -15.16 -3.68 -11.29
N ASP A 99 -15.42 -4.20 -12.45
CA ASP A 99 -16.11 -5.49 -12.59
C ASP A 99 -15.18 -6.68 -12.30
N LYS A 100 -13.86 -6.46 -12.46
CA LYS A 100 -12.81 -7.48 -12.25
C LYS A 100 -12.00 -7.29 -10.99
N TRP A 101 -11.97 -6.08 -10.40
CA TRP A 101 -11.13 -5.70 -9.28
C TRP A 101 -11.94 -5.08 -8.15
N ASP A 102 -11.71 -5.56 -6.93
CA ASP A 102 -12.05 -4.86 -5.70
C ASP A 102 -10.84 -4.01 -5.27
N ILE A 103 -11.09 -2.75 -4.90
CA ILE A 103 -10.04 -1.77 -4.65
C ILE A 103 -10.19 -1.23 -3.24
N TYR A 104 -9.17 -1.43 -2.42
CA TYR A 104 -9.12 -0.97 -1.03
C TYR A 104 -7.90 -0.09 -0.80
N TYR A 105 -8.04 0.92 0.04
CA TYR A 105 -6.92 1.65 0.59
C TYR A 105 -6.94 1.55 2.11
N ILE A 106 -5.77 1.37 2.71
CA ILE A 106 -5.63 1.17 4.16
C ILE A 106 -4.65 2.20 4.71
N GLY A 107 -5.07 2.94 5.72
CA GLY A 107 -4.21 3.93 6.37
C GLY A 107 -4.65 4.20 7.80
N TYR A 108 -4.10 5.25 8.38
CA TYR A 108 -4.34 5.63 9.76
C TYR A 108 -4.42 7.17 9.90
N PRO A 109 -5.48 7.81 9.31
CA PRO A 109 -5.61 9.26 9.25
C PRO A 109 -5.94 9.89 10.61
N ASN A 110 -6.53 9.12 11.53
CA ASN A 110 -7.11 9.57 12.79
C ASN A 110 -6.28 9.17 14.03
N THR A 111 -4.96 9.03 13.88
CA THR A 111 -4.02 8.78 14.99
C THR A 111 -3.00 9.91 15.09
N THR A 112 -2.33 9.99 16.23
CA THR A 112 -1.15 10.85 16.39
C THR A 112 0.13 10.08 16.02
N LYS A 113 1.20 10.80 15.70
CA LYS A 113 2.49 10.16 15.41
C LYS A 113 3.03 9.41 16.62
N GLU A 114 2.78 9.92 17.84
CA GLU A 114 3.20 9.31 19.10
C GLU A 114 2.46 7.99 19.36
N GLU A 115 1.14 7.95 19.14
CA GLU A 115 0.35 6.73 19.28
C GLU A 115 0.81 5.68 18.26
N LYS A 116 0.96 6.07 16.99
CA LYS A 116 1.42 5.15 15.94
C LYS A 116 2.84 4.68 16.17
N PHE A 117 3.73 5.55 16.63
CA PHE A 117 5.10 5.22 17.02
C PHE A 117 5.12 4.13 18.10
N ASN A 118 4.34 4.30 19.17
CA ASN A 118 4.26 3.33 20.26
C ASN A 118 3.76 1.96 19.80
N ILE A 119 2.76 1.95 18.89
CA ILE A 119 2.26 0.69 18.28
C ILE A 119 3.37 0.02 17.47
N ILE A 120 4.09 0.77 16.63
CA ILE A 120 5.16 0.21 15.80
C ILE A 120 6.27 -0.35 16.68
N ARG A 121 6.78 0.41 17.66
CA ARG A 121 7.86 -0.02 18.56
C ARG A 121 7.49 -1.28 19.35
N LYS A 122 6.21 -1.44 19.70
CA LYS A 122 5.70 -2.62 20.40
C LYS A 122 5.72 -3.90 19.55
N TYR A 123 5.49 -3.79 18.25
CA TYR A 123 5.28 -4.96 17.38
C TYR A 123 6.32 -5.13 16.28
N GLU A 124 7.29 -4.21 16.14
CA GLU A 124 8.34 -4.32 15.13
C GLU A 124 9.33 -5.44 15.46
N THR A 125 9.92 -5.99 14.42
CA THR A 125 10.98 -7.01 14.49
C THR A 125 12.28 -6.45 13.93
N ASN A 126 13.39 -7.16 14.17
CA ASN A 126 14.71 -6.77 13.67
C ASN A 126 14.80 -6.64 12.14
N ASP A 127 13.88 -7.28 11.42
CA ASP A 127 13.80 -7.24 9.95
C ASP A 127 13.00 -6.04 9.44
N ASP A 128 12.27 -5.36 10.31
CA ASP A 128 11.50 -4.17 9.95
C ASP A 128 12.42 -2.98 9.64
N TRP A 129 12.09 -2.23 8.60
CA TRP A 129 12.83 -1.00 8.26
C TRP A 129 12.75 0.06 9.37
N THR A 130 11.72 0.02 10.20
CA THR A 130 11.53 0.92 11.34
C THR A 130 12.53 0.66 12.46
N TYR A 131 12.88 -0.60 12.71
CA TYR A 131 13.79 -1.00 13.79
C TYR A 131 15.16 -0.32 13.72
N LYS A 132 15.66 -0.07 12.51
CA LYS A 132 16.95 0.58 12.25
C LYS A 132 16.90 2.10 12.24
N ARG A 133 15.72 2.71 12.44
CA ARG A 133 15.55 4.16 12.44
C ARG A 133 15.60 4.72 13.87
N SER A 134 16.24 5.90 14.03
CA SER A 134 16.14 6.65 15.29
C SER A 134 14.69 7.08 15.51
N ASP A 135 14.33 7.30 16.77
CA ASP A 135 12.97 7.71 17.16
C ASP A 135 12.57 9.02 16.49
N GLU A 136 13.47 10.00 16.43
CA GLU A 136 13.23 11.28 15.77
C GLU A 136 12.90 11.12 14.28
N VAL A 137 13.69 10.34 13.55
CA VAL A 137 13.48 10.08 12.11
C VAL A 137 12.19 9.30 11.88
N LEU A 138 11.86 8.37 12.77
CA LEU A 138 10.61 7.60 12.67
C LEU A 138 9.40 8.51 12.93
N LEU A 139 9.42 9.34 13.95
CA LEU A 139 8.33 10.29 14.26
C LEU A 139 8.10 11.27 13.11
N ASP A 140 9.15 11.84 12.53
CA ASP A 140 9.06 12.69 11.34
C ASP A 140 8.45 11.97 10.14
N THR A 141 8.81 10.70 9.96
CA THR A 141 8.26 9.88 8.89
C THR A 141 6.78 9.60 9.11
N LEU A 142 6.38 9.28 10.34
CA LEU A 142 5.00 8.99 10.69
C LEU A 142 4.08 10.21 10.51
N ASP A 143 4.56 11.41 10.83
CA ASP A 143 3.83 12.65 10.60
C ASP A 143 3.43 12.79 9.11
N LYS A 144 4.41 12.59 8.22
CA LYS A 144 4.18 12.60 6.76
C LYS A 144 3.24 11.49 6.30
N LEU A 145 3.35 10.29 6.87
CA LEU A 145 2.49 9.16 6.50
C LEU A 145 1.04 9.35 6.96
N ILE A 146 0.82 10.02 8.11
CA ILE A 146 -0.51 10.41 8.57
C ILE A 146 -1.14 11.42 7.62
N ASP A 147 -0.38 12.43 7.17
CA ASP A 147 -0.88 13.41 6.21
C ASP A 147 -1.21 12.77 4.85
N ILE A 148 -0.39 11.81 4.40
CA ILE A 148 -0.69 11.02 3.20
C ILE A 148 -1.95 10.17 3.41
N SER A 149 -2.14 9.56 4.59
CA SER A 149 -3.35 8.81 4.93
C SER A 149 -4.60 9.67 4.78
N LYS A 150 -4.58 10.89 5.33
CA LYS A 150 -5.69 11.86 5.20
C LYS A 150 -5.97 12.23 3.73
N LYS A 151 -4.90 12.46 2.96
CA LYS A 151 -5.04 12.75 1.51
C LYS A 151 -5.64 11.56 0.77
N GLN A 152 -5.15 10.35 1.04
CA GLN A 152 -5.65 9.12 0.39
C GLN A 152 -7.09 8.83 0.78
N GLU A 153 -7.48 9.02 2.03
CA GLU A 153 -8.88 8.88 2.49
C GLU A 153 -9.81 9.81 1.70
N LYS A 154 -9.44 11.10 1.58
CA LYS A 154 -10.19 12.07 0.80
C LYS A 154 -10.28 11.66 -0.68
N ASP A 155 -9.14 11.28 -1.29
CA ASP A 155 -9.10 10.87 -2.69
C ASP A 155 -9.96 9.61 -2.93
N CYS A 156 -9.95 8.67 -2.00
CA CYS A 156 -10.80 7.47 -2.06
C CYS A 156 -12.29 7.81 -1.99
N LEU A 157 -12.68 8.71 -1.08
CA LEU A 157 -14.06 9.17 -0.97
C LEU A 157 -14.54 9.82 -2.28
N GLU A 158 -13.73 10.70 -2.88
CA GLU A 158 -14.04 11.35 -4.16
C GLU A 158 -14.18 10.34 -5.32
N LEU A 159 -13.40 9.26 -5.30
CA LEU A 159 -13.36 8.23 -6.34
C LEU A 159 -14.33 7.07 -6.08
N GLY A 160 -15.02 7.02 -4.94
CA GLY A 160 -15.85 5.88 -4.53
C GLY A 160 -15.03 4.59 -4.36
N ILE A 161 -13.84 4.71 -3.79
CA ILE A 161 -12.96 3.61 -3.38
C ILE A 161 -13.13 3.39 -1.88
N GLU A 162 -13.16 2.13 -1.45
CA GLU A 162 -13.25 1.81 -0.03
C GLU A 162 -11.93 2.14 0.69
N TYR A 163 -12.03 2.89 1.78
CA TYR A 163 -10.89 3.22 2.63
C TYR A 163 -11.08 2.62 4.02
N VAL A 164 -10.08 1.87 4.48
CA VAL A 164 -10.09 1.23 5.79
C VAL A 164 -9.17 2.00 6.73
N ASP A 165 -9.74 2.60 7.77
CA ASP A 165 -9.00 3.31 8.80
C ASP A 165 -8.52 2.35 9.90
N THR A 166 -7.20 2.20 10.02
CA THR A 166 -6.55 1.38 11.06
C THR A 166 -5.92 2.21 12.17
N SER A 167 -6.39 3.43 12.39
CA SER A 167 -5.88 4.33 13.44
C SER A 167 -6.00 3.73 14.84
N LEU A 168 -7.06 2.97 15.11
CA LEU A 168 -7.28 2.29 16.40
C LEU A 168 -6.57 0.92 16.52
N GLY A 169 -5.92 0.45 15.48
CA GLY A 169 -5.24 -0.83 15.44
C GLY A 169 -5.59 -1.65 14.20
N MET A 170 -4.86 -2.76 14.00
CA MET A 170 -5.08 -3.64 12.85
C MET A 170 -6.16 -4.71 13.10
N ASP A 171 -6.69 -4.80 14.31
CA ASP A 171 -7.70 -5.81 14.67
C ASP A 171 -8.97 -5.68 13.81
N MET A 172 -9.27 -4.46 13.34
CA MET A 172 -10.36 -4.18 12.40
C MET A 172 -10.20 -4.85 11.01
N LEU A 173 -9.01 -5.34 10.67
CA LEU A 173 -8.77 -6.07 9.42
C LEU A 173 -9.12 -7.56 9.54
N TYR A 174 -9.54 -8.02 10.73
CA TYR A 174 -9.77 -9.43 11.03
C TYR A 174 -11.22 -9.77 11.33
N ASP A 175 -12.08 -8.77 11.45
CA ASP A 175 -13.53 -8.90 11.59
C ASP A 175 -14.21 -8.87 10.20
#